data_ba0d15a0a779fe1e7e19bac0d8260943
#
_entry.id   ba0d15a0a779fe1e7e19bac0d8260943
#
_cell.length_a   1.000
_cell.length_b   1.000
_cell.length_c   1.000
_cell.angle_alpha   90.00
_cell.angle_beta   90.00
_cell.angle_gamma   90.00
#
_symmetry.space_group_name_H-M   'P 1'
#
loop_
_entity.id
_entity.type
_entity.pdbx_description
1 polymer ?
#
loop_
_entity_poly.entity_id
_entity_poly.type
_entity_poly.pdbx_seq_one_letter_code
_entity_poly.pdbx_strand_id
1 'polypeptide(L)'
;MSDLMYAYILRIFWALVLGSFLAFGFRRSWKAEHGGLSEWKAEKGDTVVWFDPIIFPIMLVTIAVIYYWIYGAFDGKQYILSIAIDVFIFISIYFTVLLALLPVLRKYYTAKTCATFWLIPVFLFYQPNMQYNITTSPKIVFYIPKALMQVLLSVWIAGFVVIFLAQIISHIRFVWNLRKHSYPVDDRDLIEKWNAQKEEMEMYFPIELRYCGMIDTPLTVGMRKNHRITYLPKQIYATEDAELIFSHELHHIQRNDAHTKFFLRFCNALGWIHPLVWAAIRKAEDDLELSCDEIVLKDADSAKRKKYAELLLTTAGNACGFTTCLSASARTLKYRMKATIHGKKKRLGTVILFIVMAASVFCTGKICLSTERNTIGNILHFEADGISEAGLASNAGKDQYVQIKNTAELTEYLSEHRAERMIFKYNQLLSSAEPVLHGVVDDAAEFYIFDNYMEVYAPGHRPSLYHLTEPVDWEYIRELVTELSFL
;
A
#
# COMPACT_ATOMS: atom_id res chain seq x y z
N MET A 1 17.41 9.69 26.81
CA MET A 1 16.12 9.65 26.10
C MET A 1 15.86 8.19 25.85
N SER A 2 14.74 7.63 26.32
CA SER A 2 14.51 6.20 26.13
C SER A 2 14.41 5.87 24.64
N ASP A 3 14.89 4.71 24.22
CA ASP A 3 14.86 4.28 22.81
C ASP A 3 13.45 4.29 22.24
N LEU A 4 12.47 4.01 23.08
CA LEU A 4 11.08 4.10 22.73
C LEU A 4 10.64 5.54 22.39
N MET A 5 11.06 6.54 23.16
CA MET A 5 10.75 7.94 22.88
C MET A 5 11.38 8.36 21.54
N TYR A 6 12.62 7.91 21.28
CA TYR A 6 13.28 8.13 20.00
C TYR A 6 12.50 7.50 18.83
N ALA A 7 12.03 6.25 19.01
CA ALA A 7 11.22 5.55 18.00
C ALA A 7 9.89 6.30 17.70
N TYR A 8 9.20 6.81 18.72
CA TYR A 8 8.00 7.62 18.50
C TYR A 8 8.28 8.95 17.82
N ILE A 9 9.35 9.64 18.22
CA ILE A 9 9.78 10.89 17.56
C ILE A 9 10.06 10.64 16.09
N LEU A 10 10.76 9.57 15.75
CA LEU A 10 11.08 9.23 14.38
C LEU A 10 9.83 8.84 13.58
N ARG A 11 8.88 8.11 14.20
CA ARG A 11 7.59 7.84 13.56
C ARG A 11 6.79 9.11 13.29
N ILE A 12 6.75 10.04 14.24
CA ILE A 12 6.11 11.36 14.05
C ILE A 12 6.80 12.10 12.92
N PHE A 13 8.12 12.17 12.93
CA PHE A 13 8.91 12.82 11.87
C PHE A 13 8.55 12.26 10.47
N TRP A 14 8.57 10.93 10.32
CA TRP A 14 8.24 10.31 9.03
C TRP A 14 6.76 10.45 8.65
N ALA A 15 5.86 10.42 9.60
CA ALA A 15 4.44 10.69 9.35
C ALA A 15 4.25 12.11 8.79
N LEU A 16 4.94 13.10 9.36
CA LEU A 16 4.94 14.48 8.90
C LEU A 16 5.59 14.62 7.52
N VAL A 17 6.74 13.97 7.30
CA VAL A 17 7.45 14.01 6.01
C VAL A 17 6.61 13.39 4.90
N LEU A 18 6.09 12.17 5.07
CA LEU A 18 5.29 11.50 4.06
C LEU A 18 3.93 12.20 3.84
N GLY A 19 3.29 12.66 4.92
CA GLY A 19 2.07 13.45 4.83
C GLY A 19 2.29 14.76 4.06
N SER A 20 3.38 15.48 4.34
CA SER A 20 3.74 16.72 3.64
C SER A 20 4.09 16.45 2.18
N PHE A 21 4.84 15.38 1.91
CA PHE A 21 5.19 14.97 0.55
C PHE A 21 3.94 14.68 -0.29
N LEU A 22 3.00 13.89 0.24
CA LEU A 22 1.74 13.60 -0.44
C LEU A 22 0.92 14.88 -0.67
N ALA A 23 0.77 15.70 0.38
CA ALA A 23 0.00 16.95 0.29
C ALA A 23 0.59 17.94 -0.72
N PHE A 24 1.92 18.07 -0.73
CA PHE A 24 2.65 18.92 -1.69
C PHE A 24 2.53 18.37 -3.11
N GLY A 25 2.79 17.09 -3.32
CA GLY A 25 2.68 16.43 -4.62
C GLY A 25 1.26 16.53 -5.18
N PHE A 26 0.24 16.27 -4.36
CA PHE A 26 -1.15 16.43 -4.73
C PHE A 26 -1.49 17.86 -5.14
N ARG A 27 -1.07 18.87 -4.34
CA ARG A 27 -1.32 20.27 -4.65
C ARG A 27 -0.60 20.71 -5.91
N ARG A 28 0.63 20.23 -6.13
CA ARG A 28 1.39 20.52 -7.36
C ARG A 28 0.69 19.92 -8.59
N SER A 29 0.30 18.63 -8.52
CA SER A 29 -0.44 17.97 -9.60
C SER A 29 -1.77 18.67 -9.89
N TRP A 30 -2.50 19.09 -8.85
CA TRP A 30 -3.73 19.89 -9.02
C TRP A 30 -3.48 21.19 -9.77
N LYS A 31 -2.44 21.95 -9.39
CA LYS A 31 -2.08 23.21 -10.06
C LYS A 31 -1.65 22.98 -11.50
N ALA A 32 -0.89 21.92 -11.80
CA ALA A 32 -0.47 21.58 -13.15
C ALA A 32 -1.67 21.35 -14.06
N GLU A 33 -2.64 20.54 -13.62
CA GLU A 33 -3.86 20.27 -14.38
C GLU A 33 -4.74 21.52 -14.59
N HIS A 34 -4.71 22.48 -13.66
CA HIS A 34 -5.54 23.68 -13.73
C HIS A 34 -4.83 24.90 -14.34
N GLY A 35 -3.66 24.72 -14.94
CA GLY A 35 -2.94 25.83 -15.63
C GLY A 35 -2.34 26.88 -14.70
N GLY A 36 -2.22 26.59 -13.39
CA GLY A 36 -1.73 27.53 -12.38
C GLY A 36 -0.22 27.49 -12.11
N LEU A 37 0.58 26.80 -12.94
CA LEU A 37 2.03 26.70 -12.81
C LEU A 37 2.72 27.39 -13.99
N SER A 38 2.81 28.72 -13.95
CA SER A 38 3.53 29.49 -14.97
C SER A 38 5.06 29.43 -14.85
N GLU A 39 5.63 28.97 -13.75
CA GLU A 39 7.07 29.08 -13.49
C GLU A 39 7.80 27.76 -13.20
N TRP A 40 7.09 26.71 -12.90
CA TRP A 40 7.69 25.39 -12.74
C TRP A 40 7.21 24.50 -13.86
N LYS A 41 8.07 24.25 -14.83
CA LYS A 41 7.86 23.21 -15.84
C LYS A 41 7.62 21.89 -15.12
N ALA A 42 6.37 21.63 -14.75
CA ALA A 42 5.95 20.28 -14.42
C ALA A 42 6.25 19.47 -15.68
N GLU A 43 7.11 18.47 -15.59
CA GLU A 43 7.20 17.49 -16.67
C GLU A 43 5.79 16.95 -16.88
N LYS A 44 5.21 17.24 -18.03
CA LYS A 44 3.85 16.84 -18.34
C LYS A 44 3.79 15.31 -18.46
N GLY A 45 2.98 14.70 -17.68
CA GLY A 45 2.87 13.26 -17.52
C GLY A 45 2.84 12.82 -16.04
N ASP A 46 2.57 13.77 -15.15
CA ASP A 46 2.42 13.47 -13.72
C ASP A 46 1.17 12.60 -13.48
N THR A 47 1.30 11.61 -12.62
CA THR A 47 0.19 10.82 -12.10
C THR A 47 -0.74 11.66 -11.21
N VAL A 48 -1.88 11.11 -10.80
CA VAL A 48 -2.85 11.76 -9.90
C VAL A 48 -2.18 12.33 -8.63
N VAL A 49 -1.13 11.70 -8.13
CA VAL A 49 -0.38 12.09 -6.92
C VAL A 49 1.02 12.59 -7.19
N TRP A 50 1.39 12.85 -8.44
CA TRP A 50 2.75 13.20 -8.83
C TRP A 50 3.80 12.16 -8.41
N PHE A 51 3.38 10.92 -8.32
CA PHE A 51 4.19 9.76 -8.00
C PHE A 51 3.64 8.57 -8.78
N ASP A 52 4.51 7.81 -9.44
CA ASP A 52 4.07 6.69 -10.27
C ASP A 52 3.77 5.46 -9.40
N PRO A 53 2.49 5.04 -9.27
CA PRO A 53 2.14 3.93 -8.40
C PRO A 53 2.63 2.57 -8.87
N ILE A 54 3.16 2.45 -10.09
CA ILE A 54 3.78 1.21 -10.59
C ILE A 54 5.05 0.86 -9.81
N ILE A 55 5.68 1.84 -9.17
CA ILE A 55 6.88 1.61 -8.35
C ILE A 55 6.63 0.63 -7.21
N PHE A 56 5.39 0.59 -6.72
CA PHE A 56 5.00 -0.24 -5.59
C PHE A 56 5.16 -1.76 -5.84
N PRO A 57 4.57 -2.36 -6.89
CA PRO A 57 4.78 -3.76 -7.20
C PRO A 57 6.26 -4.06 -7.49
N ILE A 58 6.94 -3.16 -8.20
CA ILE A 58 8.36 -3.31 -8.53
C ILE A 58 9.19 -3.33 -7.26
N MET A 59 8.94 -2.38 -6.35
CA MET A 59 9.67 -2.28 -5.09
C MET A 59 9.45 -3.50 -4.20
N LEU A 60 8.22 -4.03 -4.11
CA LEU A 60 7.95 -5.26 -3.36
C LEU A 60 8.75 -6.44 -3.88
N VAL A 61 8.76 -6.65 -5.20
CA VAL A 61 9.53 -7.74 -5.81
C VAL A 61 11.03 -7.53 -5.59
N THR A 62 11.52 -6.29 -5.78
CA THR A 62 12.94 -5.98 -5.59
C THR A 62 13.37 -6.21 -4.14
N ILE A 63 12.59 -5.75 -3.17
CA ILE A 63 12.86 -5.98 -1.75
C ILE A 63 12.85 -7.48 -1.45
N ALA A 64 11.87 -8.23 -1.95
CA ALA A 64 11.82 -9.67 -1.76
C ALA A 64 13.07 -10.38 -2.28
N VAL A 65 13.54 -10.02 -3.48
CA VAL A 65 14.75 -10.58 -4.08
C VAL A 65 16.00 -10.21 -3.28
N ILE A 66 16.15 -8.94 -2.89
CA ILE A 66 17.29 -8.45 -2.12
C ILE A 66 17.36 -9.16 -0.78
N TYR A 67 16.26 -9.28 -0.05
CA TYR A 67 16.25 -9.96 1.25
C TYR A 67 16.50 -11.46 1.14
N TYR A 68 15.96 -12.11 0.09
CA TYR A 68 16.29 -13.51 -0.17
C TYR A 68 17.80 -13.71 -0.43
N TRP A 69 18.41 -12.79 -1.16
CA TRP A 69 19.82 -12.85 -1.52
C TRP A 69 20.74 -12.53 -0.33
N ILE A 70 20.42 -11.51 0.49
CA ILE A 70 21.25 -11.08 1.62
C ILE A 70 21.15 -12.06 2.79
N TYR A 71 19.96 -12.54 3.10
CA TYR A 71 19.69 -13.28 4.34
C TYR A 71 19.49 -14.77 4.13
N GLY A 72 19.62 -15.24 2.88
CA GLY A 72 19.45 -16.64 2.54
C GLY A 72 17.99 -17.13 2.50
N ALA A 73 17.84 -18.42 2.23
CA ALA A 73 16.51 -18.99 1.96
C ALA A 73 15.59 -19.05 3.18
N PHE A 74 16.13 -19.18 4.39
CA PHE A 74 15.34 -19.34 5.61
C PHE A 74 14.85 -18.00 6.14
N ASP A 75 15.76 -17.10 6.50
CA ASP A 75 15.43 -15.80 7.09
C ASP A 75 14.79 -14.86 6.08
N GLY A 76 15.22 -14.92 4.82
CA GLY A 76 14.62 -14.16 3.73
C GLY A 76 13.15 -14.51 3.51
N LYS A 77 12.77 -15.80 3.60
CA LYS A 77 11.35 -16.22 3.50
C LYS A 77 10.50 -15.65 4.63
N GLN A 78 10.98 -15.70 5.86
CA GLN A 78 10.23 -15.14 7.02
C GLN A 78 10.01 -13.65 6.86
N TYR A 79 11.03 -12.93 6.41
CA TYR A 79 10.95 -11.48 6.19
C TYR A 79 9.95 -11.13 5.08
N ILE A 80 10.05 -11.80 3.93
CA ILE A 80 9.11 -11.60 2.82
C ILE A 80 7.67 -11.88 3.27
N LEU A 81 7.49 -12.97 4.02
CA LEU A 81 6.19 -13.35 4.55
C LEU A 81 5.61 -12.30 5.48
N SER A 82 6.42 -11.77 6.41
CA SER A 82 5.96 -10.74 7.34
C SER A 82 5.56 -9.45 6.62
N ILE A 83 6.30 -9.03 5.58
CA ILE A 83 5.92 -7.89 4.74
C ILE A 83 4.61 -8.17 4.02
N ALA A 84 4.46 -9.35 3.41
CA ALA A 84 3.26 -9.70 2.66
C ALA A 84 2.01 -9.70 3.53
N ILE A 85 2.11 -10.22 4.76
CA ILE A 85 1.04 -10.21 5.75
C ILE A 85 0.69 -8.78 6.17
N ASP A 86 1.70 -7.95 6.48
CA ASP A 86 1.51 -6.56 6.91
C ASP A 86 0.79 -5.74 5.82
N VAL A 87 1.22 -5.93 4.56
CA VAL A 87 0.56 -5.34 3.39
C VAL A 87 -0.88 -5.79 3.24
N PHE A 88 -1.11 -7.09 3.32
CA PHE A 88 -2.45 -7.65 3.18
C PHE A 88 -3.40 -7.12 4.25
N ILE A 89 -2.98 -7.15 5.51
CA ILE A 89 -3.77 -6.63 6.64
C ILE A 89 -4.05 -5.15 6.45
N PHE A 90 -3.01 -4.37 6.12
CA PHE A 90 -3.16 -2.93 5.95
C PHE A 90 -4.12 -2.60 4.81
N ILE A 91 -3.93 -3.15 3.61
CA ILE A 91 -4.81 -2.92 2.46
C ILE A 91 -6.25 -3.32 2.78
N SER A 92 -6.43 -4.45 3.44
CA SER A 92 -7.77 -4.93 3.81
C SER A 92 -8.49 -3.97 4.75
N ILE A 93 -7.82 -3.52 5.80
CA ILE A 93 -8.40 -2.56 6.77
C ILE A 93 -8.61 -1.20 6.10
N TYR A 94 -7.58 -0.68 5.44
CA TYR A 94 -7.60 0.65 4.82
C TYR A 94 -8.71 0.78 3.79
N PHE A 95 -8.81 -0.16 2.85
CA PHE A 95 -9.85 -0.12 1.82
C PHE A 95 -11.24 -0.33 2.38
N THR A 96 -11.40 -1.13 3.44
CA THR A 96 -12.68 -1.30 4.12
C THR A 96 -13.14 0.01 4.76
N VAL A 97 -12.26 0.67 5.51
CA VAL A 97 -12.54 1.96 6.14
C VAL A 97 -12.81 3.03 5.09
N LEU A 98 -11.99 3.09 4.05
CA LEU A 98 -12.17 4.06 2.96
C LEU A 98 -13.50 3.87 2.24
N LEU A 99 -13.91 2.62 1.96
CA LEU A 99 -15.24 2.32 1.38
C LEU A 99 -16.38 2.86 2.24
N ALA A 100 -16.31 2.69 3.54
CA ALA A 100 -17.33 3.18 4.48
C ALA A 100 -17.38 4.72 4.51
N LEU A 101 -16.23 5.39 4.43
CA LEU A 101 -16.12 6.85 4.44
C LEU A 101 -16.37 7.51 3.08
N LEU A 102 -16.28 6.76 2.00
CA LEU A 102 -16.33 7.28 0.62
C LEU A 102 -17.57 8.13 0.31
N PRO A 103 -18.81 7.79 0.75
CA PRO A 103 -19.99 8.64 0.50
C PRO A 103 -19.84 10.05 1.08
N VAL A 104 -19.23 10.14 2.27
CA VAL A 104 -18.96 11.41 2.95
C VAL A 104 -17.86 12.18 2.21
N LEU A 105 -16.76 11.52 1.88
CA LEU A 105 -15.64 12.13 1.16
C LEU A 105 -16.10 12.70 -0.19
N ARG A 106 -16.83 11.94 -0.97
CA ARG A 106 -17.36 12.36 -2.28
C ARG A 106 -18.34 13.54 -2.21
N LYS A 107 -18.99 13.72 -1.05
CA LYS A 107 -19.91 14.86 -0.83
C LYS A 107 -19.15 16.18 -0.67
N TYR A 108 -18.00 16.15 0.03
CA TYR A 108 -17.29 17.37 0.43
C TYR A 108 -16.03 17.66 -0.39
N TYR A 109 -15.38 16.63 -0.92
CA TYR A 109 -14.08 16.75 -1.60
C TYR A 109 -14.18 16.48 -3.12
N THR A 110 -13.20 17.02 -3.86
CA THR A 110 -13.07 16.80 -5.31
C THR A 110 -12.84 15.32 -5.64
N ALA A 111 -13.20 14.91 -6.84
CA ALA A 111 -12.99 13.53 -7.28
C ALA A 111 -11.50 13.18 -7.33
N LYS A 112 -10.63 14.13 -7.71
CA LYS A 112 -9.18 13.93 -7.63
C LYS A 112 -8.70 13.61 -6.21
N THR A 113 -9.25 14.28 -5.20
CA THR A 113 -8.95 13.94 -3.78
C THR A 113 -9.37 12.52 -3.46
N CYS A 114 -10.58 12.13 -3.87
CA CYS A 114 -11.08 10.76 -3.65
C CYS A 114 -10.23 9.70 -4.37
N ALA A 115 -9.83 9.96 -5.62
CA ALA A 115 -8.93 9.11 -6.37
C ALA A 115 -7.54 8.97 -5.70
N THR A 116 -7.03 10.05 -5.09
CA THR A 116 -5.74 10.06 -4.40
C THR A 116 -5.75 9.21 -3.13
N PHE A 117 -6.87 9.13 -2.40
CA PHE A 117 -6.96 8.25 -1.22
C PHE A 117 -6.66 6.79 -1.56
N TRP A 118 -7.07 6.30 -2.72
CA TRP A 118 -6.82 4.92 -3.14
C TRP A 118 -5.33 4.61 -3.37
N LEU A 119 -4.49 5.63 -3.51
CA LEU A 119 -3.05 5.51 -3.74
C LEU A 119 -2.21 5.61 -2.47
N ILE A 120 -2.80 5.97 -1.33
CA ILE A 120 -2.06 6.08 -0.05
C ILE A 120 -1.28 4.80 0.29
N PRO A 121 -1.80 3.57 0.07
CA PRO A 121 -1.03 2.35 0.32
C PRO A 121 0.34 2.27 -0.39
N VAL A 122 0.53 2.98 -1.52
CA VAL A 122 1.84 3.05 -2.21
C VAL A 122 2.94 3.59 -1.29
N PHE A 123 2.61 4.59 -0.48
CA PHE A 123 3.57 5.29 0.37
C PHE A 123 3.92 4.52 1.64
N LEU A 124 3.10 3.57 2.04
CA LEU A 124 3.31 2.84 3.30
C LEU A 124 4.43 1.82 3.21
N PHE A 125 4.83 1.44 2.00
CA PHE A 125 6.00 0.60 1.77
C PHE A 125 7.31 1.36 1.90
N TYR A 126 7.29 2.67 1.80
CA TYR A 126 8.39 3.54 2.17
C TYR A 126 8.48 3.67 3.70
N GLN A 127 8.35 2.57 4.43
CA GLN A 127 8.61 2.62 5.85
C GLN A 127 10.12 2.74 6.07
N PRO A 128 10.61 3.87 6.56
CA PRO A 128 12.04 4.07 6.83
C PRO A 128 12.55 3.15 7.93
N ASN A 129 11.65 2.47 8.61
CA ASN A 129 11.94 1.45 9.61
C ASN A 129 12.77 0.26 9.05
N MET A 130 12.84 0.08 7.74
CA MET A 130 13.71 -0.94 7.13
C MET A 130 15.20 -0.68 7.36
N GLN A 131 15.60 0.58 7.57
CA GLN A 131 17.01 0.95 7.69
C GLN A 131 17.50 1.11 9.12
N TYR A 132 16.62 1.31 10.10
CA TYR A 132 17.01 1.78 11.43
C TYR A 132 16.59 0.90 12.60
N ASN A 133 16.07 -0.30 12.39
CA ASN A 133 15.63 -1.21 13.48
C ASN A 133 14.70 -0.58 14.54
N ILE A 134 14.01 0.51 14.20
CA ILE A 134 13.23 1.27 15.16
C ILE A 134 11.79 0.81 15.10
N THR A 135 11.43 -0.06 16.02
CA THR A 135 10.07 -0.60 16.10
C THR A 135 9.50 -0.55 17.49
N THR A 136 8.26 -0.13 17.51
CA THR A 136 7.42 -0.34 18.68
C THR A 136 6.82 -1.74 18.62
N SER A 137 6.68 -2.39 19.76
CA SER A 137 6.01 -3.69 19.90
C SER A 137 4.62 -3.67 19.25
N PRO A 138 4.18 -4.73 18.57
CA PRO A 138 2.82 -4.82 18.06
C PRO A 138 1.83 -4.72 19.24
N LYS A 139 0.64 -4.20 18.98
CA LYS A 139 -0.39 -4.09 20.03
C LYS A 139 -1.37 -5.26 20.01
N ILE A 140 -1.44 -5.94 18.90
CA ILE A 140 -2.37 -7.06 18.68
C ILE A 140 -1.59 -8.20 18.03
N VAL A 141 -1.57 -9.35 18.69
CA VAL A 141 -0.94 -10.57 18.18
C VAL A 141 -2.03 -11.63 18.02
N PHE A 142 -2.17 -12.18 16.80
CA PHE A 142 -3.12 -13.25 16.53
C PHE A 142 -2.37 -14.57 16.35
N TYR A 143 -2.71 -15.53 17.19
CA TYR A 143 -2.16 -16.88 17.07
C TYR A 143 -2.87 -17.68 15.95
N ILE A 144 -2.06 -18.25 15.07
CA ILE A 144 -2.50 -19.18 14.03
C ILE A 144 -1.57 -20.41 14.07
N PRO A 145 -2.09 -21.63 14.26
CA PRO A 145 -1.25 -22.84 14.25
C PRO A 145 -0.41 -22.93 12.98
N LYS A 146 0.87 -23.32 13.10
CA LYS A 146 1.85 -23.37 11.99
C LYS A 146 1.31 -24.10 10.76
N ALA A 147 0.71 -25.29 10.94
CA ALA A 147 0.16 -26.06 9.83
C ALA A 147 -0.96 -25.32 9.10
N LEU A 148 -1.87 -24.67 9.85
CA LEU A 148 -2.95 -23.87 9.27
C LEU A 148 -2.39 -22.63 8.56
N MET A 149 -1.40 -21.95 9.18
CA MET A 149 -0.73 -20.82 8.57
C MET A 149 -0.08 -21.19 7.24
N GLN A 150 0.62 -22.31 7.17
CA GLN A 150 1.26 -22.77 5.94
C GLN A 150 0.24 -23.03 4.83
N VAL A 151 -0.89 -23.65 5.15
CA VAL A 151 -1.99 -23.89 4.21
C VAL A 151 -2.59 -22.56 3.73
N LEU A 152 -2.95 -21.66 4.66
CA LEU A 152 -3.54 -20.36 4.33
C LEU A 152 -2.63 -19.53 3.44
N LEU A 153 -1.33 -19.49 3.75
CA LEU A 153 -0.34 -18.77 2.96
C LEU A 153 -0.13 -19.40 1.59
N SER A 154 -0.06 -20.72 1.50
CA SER A 154 0.08 -21.40 0.22
C SER A 154 -1.13 -21.13 -0.67
N VAL A 155 -2.34 -21.20 -0.12
CA VAL A 155 -3.58 -20.87 -0.83
C VAL A 155 -3.60 -19.38 -1.24
N TRP A 156 -3.20 -18.49 -0.31
CA TRP A 156 -3.17 -17.05 -0.60
C TRP A 156 -2.16 -16.71 -1.71
N ILE A 157 -0.93 -17.25 -1.66
CA ILE A 157 0.09 -17.03 -2.68
C ILE A 157 -0.35 -17.62 -4.03
N ALA A 158 -0.87 -18.85 -4.02
CA ALA A 158 -1.37 -19.49 -5.23
C ALA A 158 -2.51 -18.68 -5.87
N GLY A 159 -3.47 -18.24 -5.07
CA GLY A 159 -4.57 -17.39 -5.53
C GLY A 159 -4.09 -16.03 -6.04
N PHE A 160 -3.13 -15.39 -5.36
CA PHE A 160 -2.51 -14.16 -5.82
C PHE A 160 -1.87 -14.34 -7.20
N VAL A 161 -1.03 -15.37 -7.36
CA VAL A 161 -0.33 -15.64 -8.62
C VAL A 161 -1.33 -15.93 -9.75
N VAL A 162 -2.31 -16.79 -9.50
CA VAL A 162 -3.33 -17.16 -10.50
C VAL A 162 -4.13 -15.93 -10.94
N ILE A 163 -4.65 -15.15 -9.99
CA ILE A 163 -5.48 -13.99 -10.29
C ILE A 163 -4.66 -12.90 -10.98
N PHE A 164 -3.46 -12.63 -10.49
CA PHE A 164 -2.59 -11.60 -11.08
C PHE A 164 -2.16 -11.95 -12.51
N LEU A 165 -1.73 -13.21 -12.74
CA LEU A 165 -1.41 -13.70 -14.09
C LEU A 165 -2.63 -13.71 -15.00
N ALA A 166 -3.79 -14.14 -14.52
CA ALA A 166 -5.03 -14.09 -15.29
C ALA A 166 -5.39 -12.66 -15.73
N GLN A 167 -5.21 -11.67 -14.84
CA GLN A 167 -5.42 -10.25 -15.16
C GLN A 167 -4.42 -9.76 -16.22
N ILE A 168 -3.14 -10.09 -16.08
CA ILE A 168 -2.10 -9.73 -17.07
C ILE A 168 -2.38 -10.36 -18.41
N ILE A 169 -2.66 -11.67 -18.45
CA ILE A 169 -2.94 -12.41 -19.70
C ILE A 169 -4.20 -11.85 -20.36
N SER A 170 -5.24 -11.59 -19.59
CA SER A 170 -6.48 -10.97 -20.11
C SER A 170 -6.21 -9.61 -20.74
N HIS A 171 -5.39 -8.77 -20.07
CA HIS A 171 -4.98 -7.47 -20.61
C HIS A 171 -4.16 -7.60 -21.90
N ILE A 172 -3.16 -8.48 -21.93
CA ILE A 172 -2.33 -8.72 -23.11
C ILE A 172 -3.19 -9.20 -24.29
N ARG A 173 -4.08 -10.16 -24.05
CA ARG A 173 -5.04 -10.66 -25.07
C ARG A 173 -5.94 -9.55 -25.58
N PHE A 174 -6.45 -8.72 -24.69
CA PHE A 174 -7.31 -7.58 -25.06
C PHE A 174 -6.53 -6.58 -25.94
N VAL A 175 -5.34 -6.15 -25.54
CA VAL A 175 -4.48 -5.24 -26.33
C VAL A 175 -4.11 -5.84 -27.67
N TRP A 176 -3.79 -7.15 -27.71
CA TRP A 176 -3.50 -7.86 -28.96
C TRP A 176 -4.70 -7.87 -29.91
N ASN A 177 -5.90 -8.15 -29.39
CA ASN A 177 -7.13 -8.11 -30.17
C ASN A 177 -7.44 -6.71 -30.70
N LEU A 178 -7.25 -5.66 -29.88
CA LEU A 178 -7.42 -4.28 -30.34
C LEU A 178 -6.47 -3.97 -31.51
N ARG A 179 -5.19 -4.31 -31.38
CA ARG A 179 -4.21 -4.09 -32.46
C ARG A 179 -4.56 -4.82 -33.73
N LYS A 180 -5.01 -6.07 -33.63
CA LYS A 180 -5.38 -6.90 -34.77
C LYS A 180 -6.59 -6.37 -35.54
N HIS A 181 -7.57 -5.78 -34.86
CA HIS A 181 -8.82 -5.31 -35.47
C HIS A 181 -8.85 -3.78 -35.59
N SER A 182 -7.73 -3.12 -35.49
CA SER A 182 -7.61 -1.67 -35.64
C SER A 182 -6.90 -1.29 -36.92
N TYR A 183 -7.25 -0.12 -37.44
CA TYR A 183 -6.62 0.48 -38.60
C TYR A 183 -6.42 1.98 -38.38
N PRO A 184 -5.48 2.62 -39.09
CA PRO A 184 -5.24 4.06 -38.94
C PRO A 184 -6.51 4.87 -39.22
N VAL A 185 -6.65 6.00 -38.54
CA VAL A 185 -7.69 6.99 -38.85
C VAL A 185 -7.30 7.66 -40.18
N ASP A 186 -8.25 7.73 -41.11
CA ASP A 186 -8.12 8.33 -42.44
C ASP A 186 -8.78 9.71 -42.55
N ASP A 187 -9.57 10.11 -41.54
CA ASP A 187 -10.23 11.41 -41.46
C ASP A 187 -9.21 12.49 -41.05
N ARG A 188 -8.90 13.37 -42.00
CA ARG A 188 -7.93 14.46 -41.81
C ARG A 188 -8.37 15.48 -40.77
N ASP A 189 -9.64 15.85 -40.75
CA ASP A 189 -10.18 16.81 -39.78
C ASP A 189 -10.05 16.28 -38.35
N LEU A 190 -10.32 14.99 -38.16
CA LEU A 190 -10.17 14.33 -36.87
C LEU A 190 -8.71 14.26 -36.41
N ILE A 191 -7.78 13.99 -37.34
CA ILE A 191 -6.34 13.95 -37.05
C ILE A 191 -5.82 15.35 -36.70
N GLU A 192 -6.24 16.38 -37.43
CA GLU A 192 -5.84 17.77 -37.15
C GLU A 192 -6.31 18.19 -35.75
N LYS A 193 -7.55 17.91 -35.38
CA LYS A 193 -8.09 18.18 -34.04
C LYS A 193 -7.34 17.42 -32.94
N TRP A 194 -7.05 16.14 -33.18
CA TRP A 194 -6.24 15.34 -32.26
C TRP A 194 -4.87 15.94 -32.00
N ASN A 195 -4.18 16.36 -33.08
CA ASN A 195 -2.87 16.96 -32.97
C ASN A 195 -2.91 18.36 -32.33
N ALA A 196 -3.91 19.19 -32.67
CA ALA A 196 -4.10 20.47 -32.04
C ALA A 196 -4.32 20.35 -30.52
N GLN A 197 -5.12 19.38 -30.08
CA GLN A 197 -5.38 19.18 -28.68
C GLN A 197 -4.17 18.61 -27.92
N LYS A 198 -3.39 17.74 -28.57
CA LYS A 198 -2.09 17.28 -28.05
C LYS A 198 -1.12 18.46 -27.85
N GLU A 199 -1.05 19.36 -28.82
CA GLU A 199 -0.20 20.55 -28.77
C GLU A 199 -0.65 21.52 -27.70
N GLU A 200 -1.95 21.77 -27.55
CA GLU A 200 -2.53 22.57 -26.47
C GLU A 200 -2.15 22.00 -25.08
N MET A 201 -2.15 20.68 -24.94
CA MET A 201 -1.74 19.99 -23.72
C MET A 201 -0.22 19.78 -23.64
N GLU A 202 0.56 20.31 -24.58
CA GLU A 202 2.02 20.20 -24.72
C GLU A 202 2.53 18.74 -24.65
N MET A 203 1.79 17.81 -25.29
CA MET A 203 2.12 16.41 -25.36
C MET A 203 2.87 16.09 -26.66
N TYR A 204 4.19 16.31 -26.66
CA TYR A 204 5.03 16.20 -27.86
C TYR A 204 5.53 14.77 -28.16
N PHE A 205 5.13 13.79 -27.39
CA PHE A 205 5.46 12.38 -27.67
C PHE A 205 4.41 11.73 -28.61
N PRO A 206 4.78 10.67 -29.34
CA PRO A 206 3.87 10.03 -30.28
C PRO A 206 2.73 9.30 -29.56
N ILE A 207 1.50 9.62 -29.95
CA ILE A 207 0.28 8.93 -29.53
C ILE A 207 -0.50 8.63 -30.81
N GLU A 208 -0.57 7.36 -31.17
CA GLU A 208 -1.31 6.95 -32.36
C GLU A 208 -2.83 7.03 -32.12
N LEU A 209 -3.57 7.47 -33.14
CA LEU A 209 -5.02 7.44 -33.18
C LEU A 209 -5.47 6.38 -34.20
N ARG A 210 -6.30 5.43 -33.78
CA ARG A 210 -6.73 4.31 -34.63
C ARG A 210 -8.21 4.04 -34.47
N TYR A 211 -8.85 3.63 -35.55
CA TYR A 211 -10.20 3.06 -35.48
C TYR A 211 -10.16 1.60 -35.06
N CYS A 212 -11.14 1.16 -34.26
CA CYS A 212 -11.31 -0.24 -33.89
C CYS A 212 -12.82 -0.59 -33.87
N GLY A 213 -13.20 -1.58 -34.67
CA GLY A 213 -14.59 -2.03 -34.76
C GLY A 213 -15.05 -2.94 -33.61
N MET A 214 -14.16 -3.27 -32.69
CA MET A 214 -14.47 -4.15 -31.53
C MET A 214 -14.88 -3.39 -30.27
N ILE A 215 -14.85 -2.07 -30.32
CA ILE A 215 -15.15 -1.21 -29.18
C ILE A 215 -16.32 -0.28 -29.48
N ASP A 216 -17.12 -0.05 -28.47
CA ASP A 216 -18.24 0.90 -28.53
C ASP A 216 -17.87 2.26 -27.93
N THR A 217 -16.73 2.32 -27.19
CA THR A 217 -16.29 3.52 -26.49
C THR A 217 -14.82 3.81 -26.80
N PRO A 218 -14.44 5.09 -26.92
CA PRO A 218 -13.04 5.47 -26.99
C PRO A 218 -12.26 4.92 -25.81
N LEU A 219 -11.00 4.58 -26.05
CA LEU A 219 -10.11 4.10 -25.00
C LEU A 219 -8.63 4.25 -25.38
N THR A 220 -7.79 4.46 -24.39
CA THR A 220 -6.35 4.51 -24.57
C THR A 220 -5.66 3.34 -23.90
N VAL A 221 -4.70 2.74 -24.59
CA VAL A 221 -3.83 1.68 -24.06
C VAL A 221 -2.36 2.04 -24.22
N GLY A 222 -1.52 1.48 -23.38
CA GLY A 222 -0.08 1.63 -23.39
C GLY A 222 0.46 2.24 -22.10
N MET A 223 1.44 1.54 -21.51
CA MET A 223 2.09 1.98 -20.28
C MET A 223 3.29 2.89 -20.56
N ARG A 224 4.02 2.64 -21.65
CA ARG A 224 5.20 3.43 -22.03
C ARG A 224 4.79 4.62 -22.88
N LYS A 225 5.40 5.80 -22.64
CA LYS A 225 5.12 7.06 -23.36
C LYS A 225 5.09 6.89 -24.89
N ASN A 226 6.03 6.14 -25.46
CA ASN A 226 6.19 5.98 -26.90
C ASN A 226 5.34 4.84 -27.52
N HIS A 227 4.52 4.16 -26.74
CA HIS A 227 3.70 3.03 -27.19
C HIS A 227 2.22 3.20 -26.84
N ARG A 228 1.76 4.44 -26.73
CA ARG A 228 0.37 4.75 -26.42
C ARG A 228 -0.44 4.84 -27.69
N ILE A 229 -1.59 4.20 -27.68
CA ILE A 229 -2.54 4.18 -28.80
C ILE A 229 -3.92 4.48 -28.25
N THR A 230 -4.57 5.50 -28.82
CA THR A 230 -5.96 5.80 -28.56
C THR A 230 -6.80 5.17 -29.67
N TYR A 231 -7.75 4.35 -29.27
CA TYR A 231 -8.70 3.69 -30.17
C TYR A 231 -10.03 4.36 -30.12
N LEU A 232 -10.62 4.59 -31.29
CA LEU A 232 -11.94 5.14 -31.45
C LEU A 232 -12.87 4.09 -32.11
N PRO A 233 -14.14 3.99 -31.70
CA PRO A 233 -15.16 3.33 -32.47
C PRO A 233 -15.27 3.95 -33.87
N LYS A 234 -15.57 3.14 -34.88
CA LYS A 234 -15.82 3.67 -36.22
C LYS A 234 -17.23 4.27 -36.28
N GLN A 235 -17.32 5.55 -36.04
CA GLN A 235 -18.58 6.33 -36.14
C GLN A 235 -18.26 7.76 -36.60
N ILE A 236 -19.30 8.47 -37.04
CA ILE A 236 -19.18 9.90 -37.37
C ILE A 236 -19.20 10.68 -36.05
N TYR A 237 -18.15 11.48 -35.84
CA TYR A 237 -18.04 12.34 -34.68
C TYR A 237 -18.39 13.79 -35.06
N ALA A 238 -19.33 14.41 -34.35
CA ALA A 238 -19.47 15.85 -34.41
C ALA A 238 -18.17 16.50 -33.86
N THR A 239 -17.77 17.65 -34.39
CA THR A 239 -16.55 18.36 -34.03
C THR A 239 -16.40 18.53 -32.52
N GLU A 240 -17.42 19.03 -31.84
CA GLU A 240 -17.43 19.29 -30.41
C GLU A 240 -17.38 17.99 -29.56
N ASP A 241 -17.96 16.89 -30.09
CA ASP A 241 -17.91 15.59 -29.40
C ASP A 241 -16.51 14.99 -29.46
N ALA A 242 -15.83 15.11 -30.61
CA ALA A 242 -14.46 14.68 -30.79
C ALA A 242 -13.52 15.43 -29.84
N GLU A 243 -13.64 16.73 -29.69
CA GLU A 243 -12.84 17.55 -28.79
C GLU A 243 -13.01 17.11 -27.31
N LEU A 244 -14.23 16.86 -26.88
CA LEU A 244 -14.52 16.38 -25.52
C LEU A 244 -13.92 15.00 -25.25
N ILE A 245 -14.04 14.07 -26.22
CA ILE A 245 -13.45 12.73 -26.15
C ILE A 245 -11.92 12.83 -26.09
N PHE A 246 -11.33 13.61 -26.97
CA PHE A 246 -9.86 13.76 -27.03
C PHE A 246 -9.32 14.38 -25.76
N SER A 247 -9.96 15.43 -25.25
CA SER A 247 -9.61 16.01 -23.96
C SER A 247 -9.65 14.98 -22.83
N HIS A 248 -10.69 14.14 -22.78
CA HIS A 248 -10.81 13.09 -21.77
C HIS A 248 -9.69 12.04 -21.87
N GLU A 249 -9.46 11.49 -23.06
CA GLU A 249 -8.42 10.47 -23.27
C GLU A 249 -7.00 11.02 -23.05
N LEU A 250 -6.71 12.24 -23.48
CA LEU A 250 -5.41 12.87 -23.27
C LEU A 250 -5.14 13.17 -21.79
N HIS A 251 -6.16 13.53 -21.00
CA HIS A 251 -5.99 13.68 -19.56
C HIS A 251 -5.64 12.35 -18.86
N HIS A 252 -6.23 11.23 -19.29
CA HIS A 252 -5.82 9.91 -18.79
C HIS A 252 -4.35 9.61 -19.11
N ILE A 253 -3.91 9.98 -20.32
CA ILE A 253 -2.51 9.83 -20.75
C ILE A 253 -1.58 10.71 -19.91
N GLN A 254 -1.93 11.96 -19.71
CA GLN A 254 -1.15 12.93 -18.94
C GLN A 254 -0.92 12.46 -17.50
N ARG A 255 -1.95 11.89 -16.88
CA ARG A 255 -1.91 11.42 -15.50
C ARG A 255 -1.33 10.01 -15.32
N ASN A 256 -0.96 9.33 -16.40
CA ASN A 256 -0.55 7.92 -16.37
C ASN A 256 -1.56 6.99 -15.67
N ASP A 257 -2.86 7.18 -15.91
CA ASP A 257 -3.92 6.42 -15.25
C ASP A 257 -3.83 4.90 -15.48
N ALA A 258 -3.18 4.47 -16.57
CA ALA A 258 -2.86 3.06 -16.80
C ALA A 258 -1.98 2.46 -15.69
N HIS A 259 -1.00 3.21 -15.17
CA HIS A 259 -0.15 2.79 -14.05
C HIS A 259 -0.95 2.71 -12.74
N THR A 260 -1.83 3.69 -12.51
CA THR A 260 -2.74 3.67 -11.36
C THR A 260 -3.68 2.45 -11.41
N LYS A 261 -4.27 2.17 -12.58
CA LYS A 261 -5.14 0.99 -12.76
C LYS A 261 -4.35 -0.32 -12.56
N PHE A 262 -3.10 -0.39 -13.04
CA PHE A 262 -2.24 -1.55 -12.79
C PHE A 262 -1.97 -1.76 -11.29
N PHE A 263 -1.63 -0.70 -10.56
CA PHE A 263 -1.44 -0.75 -9.11
C PHE A 263 -2.72 -1.23 -8.39
N LEU A 264 -3.87 -0.70 -8.76
CA LEU A 264 -5.16 -1.11 -8.18
C LEU A 264 -5.45 -2.60 -8.43
N ARG A 265 -5.14 -3.10 -9.62
CA ARG A 265 -5.29 -4.54 -9.93
C ARG A 265 -4.30 -5.40 -9.15
N PHE A 266 -3.09 -4.92 -8.95
CA PHE A 266 -2.14 -5.59 -8.07
C PHE A 266 -2.65 -5.68 -6.62
N CYS A 267 -3.20 -4.59 -6.07
CA CYS A 267 -3.86 -4.60 -4.75
C CYS A 267 -5.05 -5.56 -4.72
N ASN A 268 -5.83 -5.62 -5.80
CA ASN A 268 -6.94 -6.58 -5.92
C ASN A 268 -6.46 -8.03 -5.87
N ALA A 269 -5.37 -8.34 -6.56
CA ALA A 269 -4.78 -9.68 -6.52
C ALA A 269 -4.21 -10.01 -5.14
N LEU A 270 -3.57 -9.06 -4.44
CA LEU A 270 -3.11 -9.26 -3.06
C LEU A 270 -4.28 -9.54 -2.09
N GLY A 271 -5.36 -8.79 -2.22
CA GLY A 271 -6.56 -8.91 -1.38
C GLY A 271 -7.64 -9.81 -1.96
N TRP A 272 -7.30 -10.79 -2.79
CA TRP A 272 -8.27 -11.56 -3.59
C TRP A 272 -9.32 -12.32 -2.76
N ILE A 273 -8.97 -12.77 -1.57
CA ILE A 273 -9.90 -13.42 -0.64
C ILE A 273 -10.87 -12.42 0.03
N HIS A 274 -10.60 -11.14 0.00
CA HIS A 274 -11.36 -10.14 0.72
C HIS A 274 -12.37 -9.43 -0.21
N PRO A 275 -13.69 -9.70 -0.10
CA PRO A 275 -14.68 -9.19 -1.06
C PRO A 275 -14.78 -7.65 -1.07
N LEU A 276 -14.50 -6.98 0.05
CA LEU A 276 -14.52 -5.53 0.12
C LEU A 276 -13.36 -4.88 -0.65
N VAL A 277 -12.23 -5.58 -0.83
CA VAL A 277 -11.15 -5.11 -1.70
C VAL A 277 -11.61 -5.05 -3.15
N TRP A 278 -12.34 -6.05 -3.62
CA TRP A 278 -12.95 -6.03 -4.97
C TRP A 278 -13.93 -4.86 -5.15
N ALA A 279 -14.75 -4.59 -4.14
CA ALA A 279 -15.65 -3.44 -4.17
C ALA A 279 -14.87 -2.12 -4.15
N ALA A 280 -13.80 -2.03 -3.37
CA ALA A 280 -12.92 -0.87 -3.27
C ALA A 280 -12.27 -0.53 -4.61
N ILE A 281 -11.70 -1.53 -5.30
CA ILE A 281 -11.05 -1.33 -6.60
C ILE A 281 -12.03 -0.77 -7.65
N ARG A 282 -13.25 -1.32 -7.70
CA ARG A 282 -14.29 -0.77 -8.60
C ARG A 282 -14.61 0.69 -8.29
N LYS A 283 -14.65 1.06 -6.99
CA LYS A 283 -14.89 2.44 -6.58
C LYS A 283 -13.69 3.36 -6.85
N ALA A 284 -12.49 2.84 -6.77
CA ALA A 284 -11.28 3.56 -7.14
C ALA A 284 -11.27 3.87 -8.66
N GLU A 285 -11.64 2.91 -9.49
CA GLU A 285 -11.80 3.12 -10.93
C GLU A 285 -12.88 4.17 -11.23
N ASP A 286 -14.04 4.12 -10.53
CA ASP A 286 -15.08 5.15 -10.64
C ASP A 286 -14.54 6.56 -10.31
N ASP A 287 -13.72 6.70 -9.25
CA ASP A 287 -13.18 7.99 -8.84
C ASP A 287 -12.09 8.51 -9.80
N LEU A 288 -11.32 7.64 -10.43
CA LEU A 288 -10.39 8.01 -11.49
C LEU A 288 -11.13 8.61 -12.70
N GLU A 289 -12.17 7.94 -13.18
CA GLU A 289 -13.00 8.42 -14.27
C GLU A 289 -13.64 9.77 -13.92
N LEU A 290 -14.26 9.87 -12.74
CA LEU A 290 -14.88 11.11 -12.30
C LEU A 290 -13.90 12.26 -12.16
N SER A 291 -12.66 11.99 -11.75
CA SER A 291 -11.62 13.02 -11.64
C SER A 291 -11.17 13.51 -13.02
N CYS A 292 -11.26 12.65 -14.05
CA CYS A 292 -11.04 13.04 -15.43
C CYS A 292 -12.19 13.91 -15.96
N ASP A 293 -13.42 13.52 -15.66
CA ASP A 293 -14.59 14.34 -16.00
C ASP A 293 -14.54 15.73 -15.36
N GLU A 294 -14.11 15.83 -14.09
CA GLU A 294 -14.01 17.11 -13.39
C GLU A 294 -13.01 18.06 -14.07
N ILE A 295 -11.89 17.56 -14.61
CA ILE A 295 -10.91 18.40 -15.30
C ILE A 295 -11.37 18.81 -16.69
N VAL A 296 -11.95 17.90 -17.47
CA VAL A 296 -12.51 18.19 -18.80
C VAL A 296 -13.60 19.26 -18.73
N LEU A 297 -14.36 19.27 -17.64
CA LEU A 297 -15.48 20.18 -17.43
C LEU A 297 -15.17 21.36 -16.51
N LYS A 298 -13.89 21.63 -16.23
CA LYS A 298 -13.44 22.63 -15.28
C LYS A 298 -14.07 24.02 -15.56
N ASP A 299 -14.02 24.47 -16.82
CA ASP A 299 -14.52 25.78 -17.27
C ASP A 299 -15.78 25.67 -18.13
N ALA A 300 -16.46 24.48 -18.12
CA ALA A 300 -17.62 24.23 -18.94
C ALA A 300 -18.88 24.92 -18.39
N ASP A 301 -19.62 25.55 -19.27
CA ASP A 301 -20.96 26.07 -19.01
C ASP A 301 -22.02 24.93 -18.89
N SER A 302 -23.25 25.30 -18.62
CA SER A 302 -24.34 24.31 -18.47
C SER A 302 -24.66 23.55 -19.76
N ALA A 303 -24.47 24.19 -20.93
CA ALA A 303 -24.75 23.59 -22.23
C ALA A 303 -23.68 22.51 -22.54
N LYS A 304 -22.41 22.84 -22.37
CA LYS A 304 -21.28 21.91 -22.56
C LYS A 304 -21.35 20.73 -21.56
N ARG A 305 -21.76 20.98 -20.31
CA ARG A 305 -21.99 19.91 -19.31
C ARG A 305 -23.11 18.96 -19.70
N LYS A 306 -24.24 19.51 -20.25
CA LYS A 306 -25.36 18.70 -20.73
C LYS A 306 -24.91 17.85 -21.91
N LYS A 307 -24.23 18.45 -22.87
CA LYS A 307 -23.68 17.75 -24.05
C LYS A 307 -22.72 16.63 -23.66
N TYR A 308 -21.81 16.89 -22.72
CA TYR A 308 -20.93 15.85 -22.21
C TYR A 308 -21.69 14.71 -21.53
N ALA A 309 -22.74 15.00 -20.77
CA ALA A 309 -23.58 13.98 -20.16
C ALA A 309 -24.35 13.14 -21.22
N GLU A 310 -24.78 13.74 -22.29
CA GLU A 310 -25.40 13.04 -23.45
C GLU A 310 -24.34 12.15 -24.13
N LEU A 311 -23.13 12.65 -24.33
CA LEU A 311 -22.01 11.88 -24.90
C LEU A 311 -21.67 10.66 -24.04
N LEU A 312 -21.65 10.80 -22.72
CA LEU A 312 -21.44 9.67 -21.79
C LEU A 312 -22.52 8.60 -21.93
N LEU A 313 -23.77 8.98 -22.24
CA LEU A 313 -24.87 8.04 -22.48
C LEU A 313 -24.72 7.30 -23.80
N THR A 314 -24.37 8.02 -24.84
CA THR A 314 -24.26 7.43 -26.21
C THR A 314 -23.03 6.54 -26.34
N THR A 315 -21.96 6.82 -25.57
CA THR A 315 -20.74 6.04 -25.55
C THR A 315 -20.72 4.93 -24.50
N ALA A 316 -21.81 4.74 -23.73
CA ALA A 316 -21.92 3.69 -22.74
C ALA A 316 -22.12 2.31 -23.39
N GLY A 317 -21.02 1.65 -23.73
CA GLY A 317 -20.99 0.30 -24.31
C GLY A 317 -20.50 -0.77 -23.34
N ASN A 318 -20.41 -2.01 -23.81
CA ASN A 318 -19.90 -3.17 -23.05
C ASN A 318 -18.37 -3.23 -23.09
N ALA A 319 -17.69 -2.59 -22.15
CA ALA A 319 -16.23 -2.67 -22.13
C ALA A 319 -15.67 -3.67 -21.13
N CYS A 320 -14.65 -4.40 -21.56
CA CYS A 320 -13.83 -5.30 -20.77
C CYS A 320 -12.34 -4.91 -20.90
N GLY A 321 -11.60 -4.89 -19.78
CA GLY A 321 -10.14 -4.77 -19.78
C GLY A 321 -9.55 -3.71 -18.86
N PHE A 322 -8.21 -3.63 -18.82
CA PHE A 322 -7.40 -2.65 -18.09
C PHE A 322 -7.32 -1.27 -18.77
N THR A 323 -8.33 -0.91 -19.51
CA THR A 323 -8.31 0.28 -20.35
C THR A 323 -8.94 1.47 -19.66
N THR A 324 -8.56 2.65 -20.09
CA THR A 324 -9.28 3.87 -19.81
C THR A 324 -10.54 3.83 -20.67
N CYS A 325 -11.60 3.17 -20.21
CA CYS A 325 -12.84 3.11 -20.96
C CYS A 325 -13.86 4.07 -20.38
N LEU A 326 -14.47 4.86 -21.23
CA LEU A 326 -15.69 5.62 -20.92
C LEU A 326 -16.87 4.70 -20.55
N SER A 327 -16.76 3.39 -20.83
CA SER A 327 -17.80 2.44 -20.48
C SER A 327 -17.74 2.04 -19.02
N ALA A 328 -18.77 2.39 -18.32
CA ALA A 328 -18.98 2.08 -16.93
C ALA A 328 -20.25 1.28 -16.74
N SER A 329 -20.36 0.56 -15.62
CA SER A 329 -21.65 -0.04 -15.23
C SER A 329 -22.72 1.05 -15.19
N ALA A 330 -23.99 0.70 -15.43
CA ALA A 330 -25.11 1.65 -15.42
C ALA A 330 -25.14 2.51 -14.12
N ARG A 331 -24.65 1.96 -13.00
CA ARG A 331 -24.53 2.68 -11.72
C ARG A 331 -23.42 3.75 -11.75
N THR A 332 -22.26 3.42 -12.29
CA THR A 332 -21.13 4.34 -12.47
C THR A 332 -21.48 5.45 -13.42
N LEU A 333 -22.12 5.11 -14.55
CA LEU A 333 -22.60 6.08 -15.53
C LEU A 333 -23.58 7.07 -14.90
N LYS A 334 -24.59 6.58 -14.17
CA LYS A 334 -25.53 7.44 -13.43
C LYS A 334 -24.83 8.36 -12.45
N TYR A 335 -23.78 7.86 -11.77
CA TYR A 335 -23.00 8.64 -10.82
C TYR A 335 -22.18 9.73 -11.54
N ARG A 336 -21.48 9.40 -12.64
CA ARG A 336 -20.75 10.35 -13.49
C ARG A 336 -21.66 11.44 -14.02
N MET A 337 -22.78 11.07 -14.60
CA MET A 337 -23.80 12.02 -15.12
C MET A 337 -24.31 12.98 -14.04
N LYS A 338 -24.69 12.45 -12.86
CA LYS A 338 -25.17 13.29 -11.76
C LYS A 338 -24.10 14.30 -11.30
N ALA A 339 -22.85 13.88 -11.23
CA ALA A 339 -21.75 14.76 -10.86
C ALA A 339 -21.45 15.82 -11.94
N THR A 340 -21.55 15.43 -13.22
CA THR A 340 -21.36 16.30 -14.39
C THR A 340 -22.41 17.42 -14.45
N ILE A 341 -23.68 17.07 -14.32
CA ILE A 341 -24.80 18.04 -14.44
C ILE A 341 -24.85 18.99 -13.23
N HIS A 342 -24.65 18.48 -12.01
CA HIS A 342 -24.85 19.24 -10.79
C HIS A 342 -23.57 19.92 -10.24
N GLY A 343 -22.58 20.16 -11.03
CA GLY A 343 -21.25 20.73 -10.75
C GLY A 343 -21.11 21.60 -9.49
N LYS A 344 -21.23 21.00 -8.30
CA LYS A 344 -21.04 21.72 -7.02
C LYS A 344 -19.54 21.97 -6.78
N LYS A 345 -19.20 23.19 -6.37
CA LYS A 345 -17.85 23.50 -5.91
C LYS A 345 -17.52 22.63 -4.68
N LYS A 346 -16.55 21.75 -4.82
CA LYS A 346 -16.05 20.88 -3.76
C LYS A 346 -14.72 21.39 -3.23
N ARG A 347 -14.37 21.00 -2.02
CA ARG A 347 -13.11 21.40 -1.39
C ARG A 347 -11.95 20.56 -1.88
N LEU A 348 -10.79 21.18 -2.05
CA LEU A 348 -9.54 20.46 -2.29
C LEU A 348 -9.09 19.81 -0.97
N GLY A 349 -8.83 18.51 -1.01
CA GLY A 349 -8.58 17.71 0.19
C GLY A 349 -7.12 17.64 0.63
N THR A 350 -6.31 18.67 0.42
CA THR A 350 -4.89 18.64 0.77
C THR A 350 -4.65 18.31 2.25
N VAL A 351 -5.39 18.97 3.15
CA VAL A 351 -5.24 18.77 4.60
C VAL A 351 -5.69 17.37 5.03
N ILE A 352 -6.83 16.91 4.53
CA ILE A 352 -7.32 15.58 4.89
C ILE A 352 -6.43 14.46 4.35
N LEU A 353 -5.83 14.63 3.16
CA LEU A 353 -4.84 13.70 2.63
C LEU A 353 -3.58 13.62 3.51
N PHE A 354 -3.09 14.79 3.98
CA PHE A 354 -2.00 14.84 4.95
C PHE A 354 -2.34 14.06 6.22
N ILE A 355 -3.51 14.34 6.81
CA ILE A 355 -3.93 13.70 8.07
C ILE A 355 -4.07 12.19 7.89
N VAL A 356 -4.73 11.73 6.83
CA VAL A 356 -4.93 10.30 6.58
C VAL A 356 -3.61 9.60 6.31
N MET A 357 -2.70 10.23 5.57
CA MET A 357 -1.36 9.68 5.34
C MET A 357 -0.57 9.57 6.64
N ALA A 358 -0.52 10.63 7.45
CA ALA A 358 0.17 10.63 8.73
C ALA A 358 -0.41 9.58 9.69
N ALA A 359 -1.74 9.49 9.79
CA ALA A 359 -2.41 8.47 10.60
C ALA A 359 -2.09 7.05 10.10
N SER A 360 -2.06 6.84 8.79
CA SER A 360 -1.74 5.54 8.19
C SER A 360 -0.32 5.09 8.56
N VAL A 361 0.66 5.99 8.50
CA VAL A 361 2.05 5.72 8.93
C VAL A 361 2.10 5.33 10.43
N PHE A 362 1.28 5.96 11.23
CA PHE A 362 1.20 5.67 12.68
C PHE A 362 0.57 4.31 12.98
N CYS A 363 -0.39 3.88 12.19
CA CYS A 363 -1.16 2.64 12.42
C CYS A 363 -0.47 1.38 11.87
N THR A 364 0.53 1.50 11.01
CA THR A 364 1.24 0.34 10.45
C THR A 364 2.09 -0.39 11.50
N GLY A 365 2.24 -1.71 11.36
CA GLY A 365 3.07 -2.54 12.23
C GLY A 365 2.50 -2.74 13.65
N LYS A 366 1.21 -2.50 13.87
CA LYS A 366 0.56 -2.69 15.17
C LYS A 366 -0.10 -4.07 15.32
N ILE A 367 -0.26 -4.78 14.22
CA ILE A 367 -0.85 -6.12 14.18
C ILE A 367 0.22 -7.10 13.71
N CYS A 368 0.35 -8.20 14.42
CA CYS A 368 1.29 -9.26 14.10
C CYS A 368 0.58 -10.63 14.16
N LEU A 369 1.12 -11.59 13.45
CA LEU A 369 0.70 -12.98 13.55
C LEU A 369 1.74 -13.77 14.32
N SER A 370 1.30 -14.71 15.15
CA SER A 370 2.15 -15.70 15.81
C SER A 370 1.80 -17.10 15.36
N THR A 371 2.78 -17.99 15.41
CA THR A 371 2.60 -19.37 15.00
C THR A 371 3.12 -20.31 16.09
N GLU A 372 3.79 -21.25 16.01
CA GLU A 372 4.46 -22.16 16.93
C GLU A 372 4.36 -21.72 18.40
N ARG A 373 3.51 -22.41 19.15
CA ARG A 373 3.41 -22.23 20.60
C ARG A 373 4.20 -23.32 21.29
N ASN A 374 5.19 -22.94 22.08
CA ASN A 374 6.01 -23.84 22.87
C ASN A 374 6.26 -23.27 24.27
N THR A 375 6.75 -24.06 25.19
CA THR A 375 7.26 -23.55 26.45
C THR A 375 8.62 -22.91 26.24
N ILE A 376 8.98 -21.95 27.09
CA ILE A 376 10.28 -21.26 27.02
C ILE A 376 11.42 -22.27 27.18
N GLY A 377 11.26 -23.27 28.06
CA GLY A 377 12.24 -24.35 28.20
C GLY A 377 12.52 -25.11 26.91
N ASN A 378 11.47 -25.38 26.11
CA ASN A 378 11.65 -26.02 24.81
C ASN A 378 12.21 -25.09 23.74
N ILE A 379 11.93 -23.78 23.83
CA ILE A 379 12.44 -22.78 22.86
C ILE A 379 13.93 -22.54 23.06
N LEU A 380 14.35 -22.45 24.31
CA LEU A 380 15.74 -22.19 24.69
C LEU A 380 16.55 -23.46 24.85
N HIS A 381 15.94 -24.65 24.69
CA HIS A 381 16.59 -25.96 24.85
C HIS A 381 17.28 -26.09 26.18
N PHE A 382 16.62 -25.74 27.31
CA PHE A 382 17.21 -25.92 28.64
C PHE A 382 17.66 -27.35 28.80
N GLU A 383 18.99 -27.56 28.79
CA GLU A 383 19.64 -28.80 29.19
C GLU A 383 19.79 -28.87 30.72
N ALA A 384 20.55 -29.78 31.22
CA ALA A 384 20.65 -30.04 32.67
C ALA A 384 21.11 -28.81 33.51
N ASP A 385 21.85 -27.89 32.91
CA ASP A 385 22.37 -26.69 33.59
C ASP A 385 21.49 -25.44 33.42
N GLY A 386 20.51 -25.44 32.47
CA GLY A 386 19.52 -24.36 32.30
C GLY A 386 20.13 -23.01 31.97
N ILE A 387 19.70 -21.97 32.70
CA ILE A 387 20.19 -20.61 32.52
C ILE A 387 21.53 -20.47 33.26
N SER A 388 22.62 -20.19 32.52
CA SER A 388 23.94 -20.01 33.05
C SER A 388 24.12 -18.67 33.77
N GLU A 389 23.62 -17.60 33.16
CA GLU A 389 23.65 -16.25 33.72
C GLU A 389 22.33 -15.55 33.50
N ALA A 390 21.89 -14.77 34.49
CA ALA A 390 20.71 -13.92 34.34
C ALA A 390 20.81 -12.64 35.15
N GLY A 391 20.12 -11.59 34.69
CA GLY A 391 20.06 -10.33 35.41
C GLY A 391 18.93 -9.46 34.98
N LEU A 392 18.54 -8.53 35.83
CA LEU A 392 17.55 -7.50 35.56
C LEU A 392 18.25 -6.21 35.15
N ALA A 393 17.94 -5.72 33.97
CA ALA A 393 18.40 -4.44 33.48
C ALA A 393 17.35 -3.35 33.72
N SER A 394 17.79 -2.18 34.18
CA SER A 394 16.98 -0.97 34.05
C SER A 394 17.32 -0.28 32.73
N ASN A 395 16.34 0.30 32.11
CA ASN A 395 16.21 0.84 30.74
C ASN A 395 17.39 1.56 30.06
N ALA A 396 18.53 1.76 30.70
CA ALA A 396 19.53 2.71 30.22
C ALA A 396 20.72 2.08 29.49
N GLY A 397 20.85 0.80 29.50
CA GLY A 397 21.96 0.12 28.77
C GLY A 397 21.95 -1.36 29.02
N LYS A 398 22.14 -2.14 28.00
CA LYS A 398 22.29 -3.60 28.06
C LYS A 398 23.51 -4.05 28.88
N ASP A 399 24.34 -3.10 29.33
CA ASP A 399 25.61 -3.37 30.03
C ASP A 399 25.52 -3.19 31.55
N GLN A 400 24.39 -2.73 32.09
CA GLN A 400 24.22 -2.58 33.56
C GLN A 400 22.97 -3.34 33.99
N TYR A 401 23.17 -4.54 34.50
CA TYR A 401 22.08 -5.34 35.08
C TYR A 401 22.47 -5.87 36.46
N VAL A 402 21.49 -6.01 37.33
CA VAL A 402 21.64 -6.62 38.64
C VAL A 402 21.54 -8.13 38.48
N GLN A 403 22.57 -8.84 38.84
CA GLN A 403 22.66 -10.29 38.62
C GLN A 403 21.68 -11.07 39.51
N ILE A 404 21.03 -12.08 38.91
CA ILE A 404 20.19 -13.05 39.59
C ILE A 404 21.07 -14.20 40.05
N LYS A 405 21.08 -14.51 41.34
CA LYS A 405 21.92 -15.58 41.90
C LYS A 405 21.29 -16.96 41.77
N ASN A 406 19.98 -17.05 41.84
CA ASN A 406 19.29 -18.33 41.76
C ASN A 406 18.75 -18.58 40.35
N THR A 407 19.67 -18.89 39.43
CA THR A 407 19.34 -19.19 38.04
C THR A 407 18.57 -20.51 37.89
N ALA A 408 18.73 -21.46 38.80
CA ALA A 408 18.01 -22.72 38.77
C ALA A 408 16.50 -22.52 39.00
N GLU A 409 16.14 -21.71 40.00
CA GLU A 409 14.73 -21.39 40.27
C GLU A 409 14.11 -20.55 39.15
N LEU A 410 14.87 -19.63 38.58
CA LEU A 410 14.44 -18.89 37.38
C LEU A 410 14.22 -19.81 36.18
N THR A 411 15.11 -20.81 35.99
CA THR A 411 14.99 -21.82 34.95
C THR A 411 13.70 -22.62 35.10
N GLU A 412 13.41 -23.10 36.30
CA GLU A 412 12.18 -23.85 36.61
C GLU A 412 10.94 -22.99 36.33
N TYR A 413 10.93 -21.76 36.85
CA TYR A 413 9.82 -20.80 36.63
C TYR A 413 9.60 -20.54 35.15
N LEU A 414 10.61 -20.18 34.36
CA LEU A 414 10.48 -19.87 32.95
C LEU A 414 10.17 -21.10 32.08
N SER A 415 10.59 -22.30 32.49
CA SER A 415 10.41 -23.52 31.73
C SER A 415 8.95 -23.83 31.43
N GLU A 416 8.03 -23.46 32.34
CA GLU A 416 6.58 -23.70 32.22
C GLU A 416 5.87 -22.60 31.40
N HIS A 417 6.45 -21.41 31.30
CA HIS A 417 5.84 -20.30 30.55
C HIS A 417 5.78 -20.63 29.07
N ARG A 418 4.65 -20.25 28.44
CA ARG A 418 4.42 -20.48 27.02
C ARG A 418 4.65 -19.23 26.22
N ALA A 419 5.32 -19.39 25.08
CA ALA A 419 5.57 -18.31 24.13
C ALA A 419 5.23 -18.74 22.70
N GLU A 420 4.84 -17.80 21.91
CA GLU A 420 4.40 -17.95 20.52
C GLU A 420 5.37 -17.25 19.58
N ARG A 421 5.93 -17.96 18.61
CA ARG A 421 6.85 -17.38 17.64
C ARG A 421 6.14 -16.38 16.75
N MET A 422 6.62 -15.15 16.73
CA MET A 422 6.05 -14.06 15.95
C MET A 422 6.56 -14.06 14.51
N ILE A 423 5.68 -13.77 13.58
CA ILE A 423 6.03 -13.45 12.20
C ILE A 423 6.10 -11.93 12.10
N PHE A 424 7.29 -11.39 12.31
CA PHE A 424 7.50 -9.96 12.39
C PHE A 424 8.68 -9.53 11.55
N LYS A 425 8.57 -8.37 10.87
CA LYS A 425 9.58 -7.89 9.91
C LYS A 425 10.80 -7.26 10.57
N TYR A 426 10.75 -7.06 11.87
CA TYR A 426 11.80 -6.40 12.62
C TYR A 426 12.57 -7.40 13.46
N ASN A 427 13.85 -7.11 13.65
CA ASN A 427 14.75 -8.01 14.37
C ASN A 427 14.78 -7.70 15.87
N GLN A 428 14.33 -6.53 16.28
CA GLN A 428 14.31 -6.09 17.67
C GLN A 428 13.00 -5.38 17.96
N LEU A 429 12.51 -5.55 19.16
CA LEU A 429 11.40 -4.82 19.72
C LEU A 429 11.94 -3.78 20.71
N LEU A 430 11.33 -2.61 20.74
CA LEU A 430 11.61 -1.62 21.75
C LEU A 430 10.55 -1.67 22.82
N SER A 431 10.97 -1.97 24.04
CA SER A 431 10.11 -1.93 25.20
C SER A 431 10.04 -0.52 25.78
N SER A 432 8.87 -0.17 26.34
CA SER A 432 8.70 0.97 27.23
C SER A 432 8.84 0.60 28.69
N ALA A 433 8.82 -0.70 28.97
CA ALA A 433 8.73 -1.20 30.32
C ALA A 433 10.13 -1.46 30.90
N GLU A 434 10.23 -1.12 32.14
CA GLU A 434 11.24 -1.59 33.07
C GLU A 434 10.56 -2.58 34.02
N PRO A 435 11.15 -3.68 34.35
CA PRO A 435 12.51 -4.14 34.03
C PRO A 435 12.59 -4.97 32.73
N VAL A 436 13.82 -5.21 32.29
CA VAL A 436 14.15 -6.18 31.22
C VAL A 436 14.94 -7.32 31.87
N LEU A 437 14.45 -8.54 31.69
CA LEU A 437 15.19 -9.74 32.08
C LEU A 437 16.12 -10.15 30.94
N HIS A 438 17.41 -10.20 31.20
CA HIS A 438 18.43 -10.77 30.32
C HIS A 438 18.89 -12.10 30.86
N GLY A 439 19.08 -13.09 30.01
CA GLY A 439 19.65 -14.37 30.39
C GLY A 439 20.48 -15.00 29.28
N VAL A 440 21.41 -15.82 29.67
CA VAL A 440 22.31 -16.60 28.81
C VAL A 440 22.09 -18.08 29.11
N VAL A 441 21.98 -18.89 28.06
CA VAL A 441 21.80 -20.34 28.14
C VAL A 441 23.01 -20.99 27.47
N ASP A 442 23.71 -21.87 28.20
CA ASP A 442 24.83 -22.70 27.72
C ASP A 442 25.91 -21.90 26.97
N ASP A 443 26.19 -20.66 27.39
CA ASP A 443 27.14 -19.73 26.77
C ASP A 443 26.93 -19.52 25.26
N ALA A 444 25.75 -19.92 24.71
CA ALA A 444 25.50 -19.94 23.29
C ALA A 444 24.28 -19.09 22.85
N ALA A 445 23.21 -19.06 23.64
CA ALA A 445 22.01 -18.31 23.31
C ALA A 445 21.73 -17.24 24.37
N GLU A 446 21.47 -16.04 23.93
CA GLU A 446 21.00 -14.92 24.77
C GLU A 446 19.52 -14.69 24.58
N PHE A 447 18.80 -14.38 25.66
CA PHE A 447 17.41 -13.98 25.57
C PHE A 447 17.14 -12.73 26.40
N TYR A 448 16.14 -11.99 25.96
CA TYR A 448 15.63 -10.79 26.62
C TYR A 448 14.11 -10.90 26.77
N ILE A 449 13.60 -10.77 27.99
CA ILE A 449 12.16 -10.72 28.26
C ILE A 449 11.79 -9.32 28.74
N PHE A 450 10.76 -8.74 28.15
CA PHE A 450 10.22 -7.44 28.51
C PHE A 450 8.75 -7.36 28.11
N ASP A 451 7.93 -6.68 28.86
CA ASP A 451 6.48 -6.67 28.66
C ASP A 451 5.96 -8.12 28.50
N ASN A 452 5.29 -8.40 27.39
CA ASN A 452 4.80 -9.72 27.00
C ASN A 452 5.59 -10.30 25.82
N TYR A 453 6.88 -9.93 25.68
CA TYR A 453 7.72 -10.35 24.57
C TYR A 453 9.02 -10.96 25.03
N MET A 454 9.54 -11.88 24.21
CA MET A 454 10.85 -12.46 24.37
C MET A 454 11.63 -12.38 23.06
N GLU A 455 12.85 -11.89 23.12
CA GLU A 455 13.83 -11.95 22.02
C GLU A 455 14.86 -13.03 22.33
N VAL A 456 15.16 -13.87 21.34
CA VAL A 456 16.17 -14.93 21.46
C VAL A 456 17.24 -14.73 20.40
N TYR A 457 18.48 -14.62 20.83
CA TYR A 457 19.68 -14.47 20.00
C TYR A 457 20.46 -15.77 20.03
N ALA A 458 20.53 -16.49 18.91
CA ALA A 458 21.33 -17.68 18.76
C ALA A 458 22.51 -17.39 17.82
N PRO A 459 23.73 -17.95 18.06
CA PRO A 459 24.91 -17.73 17.23
C PRO A 459 24.64 -18.10 15.77
N GLY A 460 24.95 -17.19 14.83
CA GLY A 460 24.78 -17.41 13.40
C GLY A 460 23.35 -17.30 12.88
N HIS A 461 22.38 -17.00 13.74
CA HIS A 461 20.98 -16.80 13.38
C HIS A 461 20.52 -15.39 13.71
N ARG A 462 19.46 -14.94 13.01
CA ARG A 462 18.77 -13.71 13.38
C ARG A 462 18.00 -13.89 14.68
N PRO A 463 17.82 -12.80 15.44
CA PRO A 463 16.96 -12.83 16.60
C PRO A 463 15.58 -13.38 16.24
N SER A 464 15.10 -14.30 17.03
CA SER A 464 13.73 -14.81 16.97
C SER A 464 12.88 -14.09 18.01
N LEU A 465 11.70 -13.64 17.59
CA LEU A 465 10.78 -12.87 18.42
C LEU A 465 9.60 -13.74 18.84
N TYR A 466 9.25 -13.68 20.11
CA TYR A 466 8.17 -14.44 20.71
C TYR A 466 7.22 -13.51 21.49
N HIS A 467 5.95 -13.83 21.47
CA HIS A 467 4.94 -13.23 22.33
C HIS A 467 4.60 -14.21 23.45
N LEU A 468 4.69 -13.76 24.68
CA LEU A 468 4.35 -14.54 25.86
C LEU A 468 2.82 -14.65 25.99
N THR A 469 2.29 -15.84 26.18
CA THR A 469 0.82 -16.03 26.33
C THR A 469 0.33 -15.54 27.67
N GLU A 470 1.19 -15.52 28.67
CA GLU A 470 0.96 -15.03 30.03
C GLU A 470 2.10 -14.08 30.38
N PRO A 471 1.81 -12.95 31.01
CA PRO A 471 2.87 -12.03 31.47
C PRO A 471 3.73 -12.68 32.53
N VAL A 472 5.01 -12.35 32.53
CA VAL A 472 5.93 -12.77 33.59
C VAL A 472 5.62 -11.99 34.87
N ASP A 473 5.64 -12.67 36.01
CA ASP A 473 5.53 -12.03 37.31
C ASP A 473 6.82 -11.33 37.67
N TRP A 474 6.82 -10.01 37.48
CA TRP A 474 7.99 -9.17 37.75
C TRP A 474 8.30 -8.99 39.24
N GLU A 475 7.30 -9.18 40.14
CA GLU A 475 7.54 -9.13 41.60
C GLU A 475 8.30 -10.38 41.99
N TYR A 476 7.89 -11.55 41.54
CA TYR A 476 8.60 -12.80 41.75
C TYR A 476 10.05 -12.77 41.22
N ILE A 477 10.27 -12.26 40.02
CA ILE A 477 11.62 -12.17 39.44
C ILE A 477 12.50 -11.20 40.25
N ARG A 478 11.94 -10.13 40.80
CA ARG A 478 12.67 -9.20 41.69
C ARG A 478 13.08 -9.86 43.01
N GLU A 479 12.28 -10.77 43.53
CA GLU A 479 12.63 -11.53 44.75
C GLU A 479 13.82 -12.46 44.52
N LEU A 480 14.04 -12.94 43.28
CA LEU A 480 15.19 -13.74 42.92
C LEU A 480 16.49 -12.90 42.83
N VAL A 481 16.41 -11.59 42.81
CA VAL A 481 17.52 -10.66 42.85
C VAL A 481 17.87 -10.40 44.31
N THR A 482 18.88 -11.07 44.82
CA THR A 482 19.35 -10.85 46.20
C THR A 482 20.06 -9.51 46.33
N GLU A 483 19.50 -8.66 47.22
CA GLU A 483 20.01 -7.37 47.69
C GLU A 483 20.41 -6.36 46.59
N LEU A 484 19.55 -5.41 46.41
CA LEU A 484 19.85 -4.11 45.83
C LEU A 484 20.97 -3.45 46.66
N SER A 485 22.22 -3.70 46.34
CA SER A 485 23.28 -2.77 46.72
C SER A 485 23.13 -1.51 45.89
N PHE A 486 22.34 -0.58 46.38
CA PHE A 486 22.38 0.81 45.93
C PHE A 486 23.79 1.35 46.29
N LEU A 487 24.64 1.50 45.30
CA LEU A 487 25.75 2.39 45.30
C LEU A 487 25.55 3.49 44.29
#